data_0dbc46aa67409121d4423d2c1f24c1fb
#
_entry.id   0dbc46aa67409121d4423d2c1f24c1fb
#
_cell.length_a   1.000
_cell.length_b   1.000
_cell.length_c   1.000
_cell.angle_alpha   90.00
_cell.angle_beta   90.00
_cell.angle_gamma   90.00
#
_symmetry.space_group_name_H-M   'P 1'
#
loop_
_entity.id
_entity.type
_entity.pdbx_description
1 polymer ?
#
loop_
_entity_poly.entity_id
_entity_poly.type
_entity_poly.pdbx_seq_one_letter_code
_entity_poly.pdbx_strand_id
1 'polypeptide(L)'
;VEKQKPSEFLSFPNKNTLSNYVDLLIKANKNLNLISKSTENDIWERHILDSAQLINLFPSETKTVCDVGSGAGLPGVVLKIINMSLNVTIVEPSKRKSDFIKYVSDELELNLNVIQEKYEDIRVDMKSFSKVITARAFKPLDKLIPLFYNDLKLGAICIFPKGESWQRELKSAQLKW
;
A
#
# COMPACT_ATOMS: atom_id res chain seq x y z
N VAL A 1 -25.32 -6.83 -0.80
CA VAL A 1 -25.46 -5.55 -1.53
C VAL A 1 -24.26 -5.45 -2.45
N GLU A 2 -24.50 -5.52 -3.75
CA GLU A 2 -23.44 -5.38 -4.77
C GLU A 2 -22.97 -3.92 -4.72
N LYS A 3 -21.70 -3.72 -4.27
CA LYS A 3 -21.12 -2.38 -4.19
C LYS A 3 -20.83 -1.88 -5.60
N GLN A 4 -21.32 -0.68 -5.90
CA GLN A 4 -21.18 -0.07 -7.22
C GLN A 4 -19.69 0.10 -7.58
N LYS A 5 -19.26 -0.54 -8.67
CA LYS A 5 -17.90 -0.44 -9.19
C LYS A 5 -17.81 0.80 -10.09
N PRO A 6 -16.74 1.63 -9.94
CA PRO A 6 -16.53 2.77 -10.83
C PRO A 6 -16.33 2.33 -12.28
N SER A 7 -16.64 3.22 -13.23
CA SER A 7 -16.45 2.94 -14.67
C SER A 7 -15.01 2.62 -15.03
N GLU A 8 -14.05 3.24 -14.37
CA GLU A 8 -12.61 3.02 -14.52
C GLU A 8 -12.18 1.60 -14.14
N PHE A 9 -12.94 0.94 -13.27
CA PHE A 9 -12.68 -0.45 -12.89
C PHE A 9 -12.65 -1.39 -14.10
N LEU A 10 -13.49 -1.13 -15.12
CA LEU A 10 -13.57 -1.97 -16.32
C LEU A 10 -12.30 -1.95 -17.17
N SER A 11 -11.48 -0.91 -17.05
CA SER A 11 -10.21 -0.75 -17.76
C SER A 11 -9.02 -1.40 -17.04
N PHE A 12 -9.18 -1.82 -15.77
CA PHE A 12 -8.06 -2.40 -15.03
C PHE A 12 -7.70 -3.79 -15.55
N PRO A 13 -6.39 -4.08 -15.71
CA PRO A 13 -5.94 -5.45 -15.85
C PRO A 13 -6.30 -6.24 -14.58
N ASN A 14 -6.59 -7.53 -14.74
CA ASN A 14 -6.91 -8.43 -13.62
C ASN A 14 -8.10 -7.97 -12.74
N LYS A 15 -9.10 -7.34 -13.34
CA LYS A 15 -10.28 -6.82 -12.63
C LYS A 15 -11.02 -7.85 -11.77
N ASN A 16 -11.02 -9.12 -12.20
CA ASN A 16 -11.63 -10.19 -11.42
C ASN A 16 -10.85 -10.45 -10.14
N THR A 17 -9.52 -10.44 -10.21
CA THR A 17 -8.63 -10.58 -9.04
C THR A 17 -8.81 -9.40 -8.08
N LEU A 18 -8.99 -8.18 -8.59
CA LEU A 18 -9.33 -7.01 -7.75
C LEU A 18 -10.68 -7.19 -7.05
N SER A 19 -11.70 -7.72 -7.75
CA SER A 19 -12.99 -8.04 -7.12
C SER A 19 -12.84 -9.06 -6.01
N ASN A 20 -12.12 -10.14 -6.26
CA ASN A 20 -11.88 -11.18 -5.27
C ASN A 20 -11.14 -10.61 -4.04
N TYR A 21 -10.15 -9.74 -4.26
CA TYR A 21 -9.48 -9.05 -3.16
C TYR A 21 -10.44 -8.21 -2.32
N VAL A 22 -11.33 -7.44 -2.96
CA VAL A 22 -12.34 -6.63 -2.25
C VAL A 22 -13.27 -7.50 -1.44
N ASP A 23 -13.71 -8.64 -1.97
CA ASP A 23 -14.60 -9.58 -1.24
C ASP A 23 -13.88 -10.18 -0.02
N LEU A 24 -12.61 -10.59 -0.16
CA LEU A 24 -11.80 -11.06 0.95
C LEU A 24 -11.62 -9.96 2.01
N LEU A 25 -11.35 -8.73 1.58
CA LEU A 25 -11.16 -7.58 2.47
C LEU A 25 -12.43 -7.26 3.27
N ILE A 26 -13.60 -7.21 2.62
CA ILE A 26 -14.88 -6.96 3.29
C ILE A 26 -15.19 -8.07 4.29
N LYS A 27 -14.97 -9.32 3.91
CA LYS A 27 -15.19 -10.47 4.79
C LYS A 27 -14.29 -10.40 6.04
N ALA A 28 -13.02 -10.11 5.86
CA ALA A 28 -12.06 -10.01 6.95
C ALA A 28 -12.26 -8.75 7.81
N ASN A 29 -12.73 -7.64 7.22
CA ASN A 29 -12.94 -6.38 7.92
C ASN A 29 -13.93 -6.49 9.08
N LYS A 30 -14.87 -7.42 9.01
CA LYS A 30 -15.84 -7.69 10.09
C LYS A 30 -15.17 -8.00 11.45
N ASN A 31 -13.96 -8.58 11.42
CA ASN A 31 -13.23 -9.05 12.59
C ASN A 31 -11.87 -8.38 12.81
N LEU A 32 -11.27 -7.77 11.77
CA LEU A 32 -9.91 -7.29 11.82
C LEU A 32 -9.77 -5.76 11.82
N ASN A 33 -10.84 -5.02 11.54
CA ASN A 33 -10.81 -3.55 11.40
C ASN A 33 -9.68 -3.08 10.46
N LEU A 34 -9.65 -3.64 9.26
CA LEU A 34 -8.63 -3.39 8.23
C LEU A 34 -8.81 -2.02 7.58
N ILE A 35 -10.07 -1.63 7.35
CA ILE A 35 -10.50 -0.33 6.84
C ILE A 35 -11.60 0.23 7.74
N SER A 36 -11.81 1.56 7.71
CA SER A 36 -12.86 2.18 8.51
C SER A 36 -14.24 1.81 7.98
N LYS A 37 -15.22 1.68 8.89
CA LYS A 37 -16.61 1.42 8.52
C LYS A 37 -17.18 2.52 7.61
N SER A 38 -16.76 3.77 7.80
CA SER A 38 -17.21 4.90 7.00
C SER A 38 -16.75 4.83 5.54
N THR A 39 -15.63 4.16 5.26
CA THR A 39 -15.09 4.00 3.88
C THR A 39 -15.42 2.65 3.25
N GLU A 40 -16.07 1.76 4.00
CA GLU A 40 -16.40 0.42 3.49
C GLU A 40 -17.41 0.46 2.34
N ASN A 41 -18.33 1.43 2.35
CA ASN A 41 -19.28 1.60 1.25
C ASN A 41 -18.63 2.15 -0.04
N ASP A 42 -17.59 2.94 0.12
CA ASP A 42 -16.86 3.59 -0.97
C ASP A 42 -15.51 2.91 -1.23
N ILE A 43 -15.41 1.59 -0.97
CA ILE A 43 -14.16 0.82 -0.98
C ILE A 43 -13.44 0.92 -2.33
N TRP A 44 -14.19 0.94 -3.45
CA TRP A 44 -13.62 1.04 -4.78
C TRP A 44 -12.94 2.37 -5.02
N GLU A 45 -13.55 3.47 -4.66
CA GLU A 45 -13.00 4.81 -4.84
C GLU A 45 -11.91 5.10 -3.81
N ARG A 46 -12.24 4.93 -2.51
CA ARG A 46 -11.38 5.34 -1.39
C ARG A 46 -10.18 4.44 -1.14
N HIS A 47 -10.20 3.22 -1.67
CA HIS A 47 -9.12 2.26 -1.43
C HIS A 47 -8.55 1.68 -2.72
N ILE A 48 -9.38 1.21 -3.64
CA ILE A 48 -8.85 0.55 -4.84
C ILE A 48 -8.34 1.57 -5.86
N LEU A 49 -9.15 2.57 -6.26
CA LEU A 49 -8.72 3.61 -7.20
C LEU A 49 -7.61 4.48 -6.62
N ASP A 50 -7.73 4.90 -5.34
CA ASP A 50 -6.68 5.64 -4.65
C ASP A 50 -5.33 4.91 -4.63
N SER A 51 -5.37 3.58 -4.54
CA SER A 51 -4.14 2.77 -4.59
C SER A 51 -3.63 2.60 -6.01
N ALA A 52 -4.53 2.31 -6.95
CA ALA A 52 -4.18 2.02 -8.34
C ALA A 52 -3.54 3.21 -9.05
N GLN A 53 -4.04 4.44 -8.81
CA GLN A 53 -3.50 5.66 -9.44
C GLN A 53 -2.01 5.89 -9.15
N LEU A 54 -1.47 5.34 -8.04
CA LEU A 54 -0.08 5.53 -7.66
C LEU A 54 0.89 4.96 -8.69
N ILE A 55 0.48 3.96 -9.49
CA ILE A 55 1.32 3.38 -10.52
C ILE A 55 1.76 4.41 -11.57
N ASN A 56 0.95 5.45 -11.80
CA ASN A 56 1.26 6.53 -12.74
C ASN A 56 2.40 7.44 -12.26
N LEU A 57 2.77 7.34 -10.98
CA LEU A 57 3.89 8.08 -10.39
C LEU A 57 5.19 7.27 -10.41
N PHE A 58 5.14 6.02 -10.84
CA PHE A 58 6.31 5.16 -10.87
C PHE A 58 7.17 5.45 -12.10
N PRO A 59 8.50 5.45 -11.96
CA PRO A 59 9.39 5.36 -13.14
C PRO A 59 9.03 4.14 -14.00
N SER A 60 9.15 4.28 -15.30
CA SER A 60 8.78 3.24 -16.29
C SER A 60 9.49 1.90 -16.05
N GLU A 61 10.72 1.94 -15.55
CA GLU A 61 11.54 0.76 -15.28
C GLU A 61 11.37 0.18 -13.87
N THR A 62 10.37 0.64 -13.09
CA THR A 62 10.14 0.17 -11.73
C THR A 62 9.79 -1.33 -11.72
N LYS A 63 10.61 -2.12 -11.03
CA LYS A 63 10.40 -3.57 -10.84
C LYS A 63 10.11 -3.93 -9.39
N THR A 64 10.53 -3.09 -8.44
CA THR A 64 10.44 -3.38 -7.00
C THR A 64 9.72 -2.27 -6.26
N VAL A 65 8.79 -2.65 -5.40
CA VAL A 65 8.00 -1.75 -4.55
C VAL A 65 8.01 -2.28 -3.12
N CYS A 66 8.21 -1.38 -2.16
CA CYS A 66 8.02 -1.66 -0.74
C CYS A 66 6.85 -0.85 -0.21
N ASP A 67 5.82 -1.53 0.30
CA ASP A 67 4.66 -0.88 0.92
C ASP A 67 4.75 -1.00 2.45
N VAL A 68 4.88 0.13 3.14
CA VAL A 68 5.19 0.18 4.58
C VAL A 68 3.98 0.63 5.39
N GLY A 69 3.63 -0.19 6.38
CA GLY A 69 2.44 0.03 7.20
C GLY A 69 1.15 -0.21 6.41
N SER A 70 1.16 -1.26 5.62
CA SER A 70 0.19 -1.55 4.57
C SER A 70 -1.23 -1.83 5.10
N GLY A 71 -1.38 -2.19 6.37
CA GLY A 71 -2.68 -2.45 6.99
C GLY A 71 -3.45 -3.59 6.33
N ALA A 72 -4.40 -3.25 5.49
CA ALA A 72 -5.17 -4.21 4.69
C ALA A 72 -4.41 -4.76 3.47
N GLY A 73 -3.17 -4.34 3.25
CA GLY A 73 -2.43 -4.59 2.01
C GLY A 73 -2.55 -3.44 1.00
N LEU A 74 -2.87 -2.23 1.47
CA LEU A 74 -3.14 -1.06 0.63
C LEU A 74 -2.03 0.00 0.77
N PRO A 75 -1.38 0.39 -0.32
CA PRO A 75 -1.70 0.11 -1.72
C PRO A 75 -1.07 -1.17 -2.30
N GLY A 76 -0.14 -1.83 -1.61
CA GLY A 76 0.75 -2.88 -2.14
C GLY A 76 0.04 -4.02 -2.88
N VAL A 77 -1.03 -4.58 -2.32
CA VAL A 77 -1.82 -5.67 -2.96
C VAL A 77 -2.44 -5.18 -4.27
N VAL A 78 -3.04 -3.99 -4.27
CA VAL A 78 -3.67 -3.42 -5.48
C VAL A 78 -2.61 -3.19 -6.57
N LEU A 79 -1.46 -2.60 -6.21
CA LEU A 79 -0.35 -2.38 -7.14
C LEU A 79 0.14 -3.67 -7.77
N LYS A 80 0.25 -4.74 -6.97
CA LYS A 80 0.62 -6.07 -7.46
C LYS A 80 -0.42 -6.63 -8.43
N ILE A 81 -1.71 -6.54 -8.10
CA ILE A 81 -2.78 -7.06 -8.95
C ILE A 81 -2.83 -6.34 -10.31
N ILE A 82 -2.72 -5.01 -10.33
CA ILE A 82 -2.76 -4.26 -11.59
C ILE A 82 -1.48 -4.38 -12.43
N ASN A 83 -0.36 -4.72 -11.78
CA ASN A 83 0.89 -5.01 -12.47
C ASN A 83 1.59 -6.23 -11.84
N MET A 84 1.26 -7.42 -12.35
CA MET A 84 1.78 -8.70 -11.87
C MET A 84 3.30 -8.85 -12.00
N SER A 85 3.97 -8.03 -12.83
CA SER A 85 5.42 -8.05 -12.99
C SER A 85 6.18 -7.38 -11.84
N LEU A 86 5.49 -6.60 -10.98
CA LEU A 86 6.11 -5.98 -9.82
C LEU A 86 6.49 -7.01 -8.77
N ASN A 87 7.69 -6.89 -8.22
CA ASN A 87 8.10 -7.54 -6.98
C ASN A 87 7.70 -6.65 -5.82
N VAL A 88 6.62 -7.01 -5.12
CA VAL A 88 6.08 -6.21 -4.02
C VAL A 88 6.44 -6.83 -2.68
N THR A 89 7.13 -6.05 -1.86
CA THR A 89 7.36 -6.34 -0.44
C THR A 89 6.39 -5.51 0.39
N ILE A 90 5.69 -6.17 1.30
CA ILE A 90 4.79 -5.52 2.25
C ILE A 90 5.37 -5.64 3.65
N VAL A 91 5.49 -4.51 4.33
CA VAL A 91 5.96 -4.44 5.72
C VAL A 91 4.78 -4.05 6.61
N GLU A 92 4.33 -4.98 7.43
CA GLU A 92 3.20 -4.78 8.35
C GLU A 92 3.49 -5.46 9.70
N PRO A 93 3.72 -4.70 10.79
CA PRO A 93 4.12 -5.27 12.08
C PRO A 93 2.99 -6.04 12.80
N SER A 94 1.73 -5.73 12.50
CA SER A 94 0.61 -6.41 13.13
C SER A 94 0.46 -7.84 12.61
N LYS A 95 0.64 -8.83 13.50
CA LYS A 95 0.48 -10.25 13.13
C LYS A 95 -0.84 -10.52 12.43
N ARG A 96 -1.97 -10.04 12.97
CA ARG A 96 -3.31 -10.28 12.41
C ARG A 96 -3.46 -9.72 11.00
N LYS A 97 -2.86 -8.54 10.73
CA LYS A 97 -2.91 -7.89 9.41
C LYS A 97 -1.96 -8.56 8.43
N SER A 98 -0.73 -8.89 8.87
CA SER A 98 0.22 -9.60 8.02
C SER A 98 -0.26 -11.01 7.65
N ASP A 99 -0.91 -11.73 8.58
CA ASP A 99 -1.53 -13.03 8.31
C ASP A 99 -2.66 -12.90 7.26
N PHE A 100 -3.48 -11.85 7.35
CA PHE A 100 -4.48 -11.57 6.32
C PHE A 100 -3.84 -11.29 4.95
N ILE A 101 -2.78 -10.50 4.89
CA ILE A 101 -2.10 -10.19 3.62
C ILE A 101 -1.46 -11.46 3.01
N LYS A 102 -0.87 -12.32 3.84
CA LYS A 102 -0.34 -13.62 3.40
C LYS A 102 -1.45 -14.50 2.84
N TYR A 103 -2.56 -14.60 3.54
CA TYR A 103 -3.75 -15.33 3.07
C TYR A 103 -4.24 -14.80 1.72
N VAL A 104 -4.35 -13.49 1.54
CA VAL A 104 -4.71 -12.86 0.25
C VAL A 104 -3.68 -13.18 -0.83
N SER A 105 -2.38 -13.15 -0.50
CA SER A 105 -1.31 -13.48 -1.43
C SER A 105 -1.43 -14.92 -1.95
N ASP A 106 -1.72 -15.85 -1.07
CA ASP A 106 -1.86 -17.29 -1.40
C ASP A 106 -3.14 -17.54 -2.21
N GLU A 107 -4.29 -17.04 -1.74
CA GLU A 107 -5.59 -17.21 -2.41
C GLU A 107 -5.65 -16.61 -3.83
N LEU A 108 -4.92 -15.53 -4.07
CA LEU A 108 -4.92 -14.81 -5.35
C LEU A 108 -3.63 -15.02 -6.16
N GLU A 109 -2.76 -15.93 -5.72
CA GLU A 109 -1.48 -16.28 -6.37
C GLU A 109 -0.58 -15.07 -6.69
N LEU A 110 -0.49 -14.11 -5.73
CA LEU A 110 0.17 -12.83 -5.96
C LEU A 110 1.69 -12.86 -5.76
N ASN A 111 2.24 -13.88 -5.08
CA ASN A 111 3.67 -13.94 -4.74
C ASN A 111 4.18 -12.66 -4.03
N LEU A 112 3.47 -12.22 -3.00
CA LEU A 112 3.90 -11.09 -2.18
C LEU A 112 4.98 -11.52 -1.18
N ASN A 113 6.00 -10.67 -1.00
CA ASN A 113 6.93 -10.81 0.12
C ASN A 113 6.37 -10.06 1.33
N VAL A 114 5.90 -10.76 2.37
CA VAL A 114 5.27 -10.14 3.55
C VAL A 114 6.18 -10.25 4.75
N ILE A 115 6.67 -9.12 5.24
CA ILE A 115 7.57 -8.98 6.39
C ILE A 115 6.75 -8.49 7.59
N GLN A 116 6.68 -9.31 8.64
CA GLN A 116 5.96 -9.00 9.89
C GLN A 116 6.88 -8.33 10.90
N GLU A 117 7.38 -7.15 10.57
CA GLU A 117 8.27 -6.37 11.42
C GLU A 117 7.95 -4.88 11.32
N LYS A 118 8.48 -4.07 12.24
CA LYS A 118 8.50 -2.62 12.05
C LYS A 118 9.57 -2.28 11.01
N TYR A 119 9.31 -1.31 10.15
CA TYR A 119 10.27 -0.90 9.13
C TYR A 119 11.61 -0.47 9.70
N GLU A 120 11.59 0.15 10.88
CA GLU A 120 12.77 0.58 11.62
C GLU A 120 13.71 -0.59 12.00
N ASP A 121 13.12 -1.75 12.26
CA ASP A 121 13.83 -2.94 12.77
C ASP A 121 14.36 -3.84 11.63
N ILE A 122 13.92 -3.59 10.37
CA ILE A 122 14.39 -4.35 9.22
C ILE A 122 15.86 -4.01 8.92
N ARG A 123 16.67 -5.04 8.70
CA ARG A 123 18.09 -4.89 8.39
C ARG A 123 18.30 -4.11 7.09
N VAL A 124 19.39 -3.34 7.05
CA VAL A 124 19.71 -2.46 5.90
C VAL A 124 19.86 -3.25 4.60
N ASP A 125 20.44 -4.44 4.64
CA ASP A 125 20.58 -5.34 3.50
C ASP A 125 19.26 -5.80 2.90
N MET A 126 18.18 -5.82 3.70
CA MET A 126 16.83 -6.14 3.23
C MET A 126 16.05 -4.91 2.72
N LYS A 127 16.46 -3.70 3.09
CA LYS A 127 15.83 -2.44 2.67
C LYS A 127 16.24 -1.97 1.28
N SER A 128 17.49 -2.28 0.87
CA SER A 128 18.15 -1.63 -0.27
C SER A 128 17.65 -2.02 -1.67
N PHE A 129 16.53 -2.74 -1.78
CA PHE A 129 16.10 -3.31 -3.06
C PHE A 129 14.85 -2.67 -3.69
N SER A 130 14.19 -1.74 -3.00
CA SER A 130 12.96 -1.18 -3.54
C SER A 130 13.21 0.17 -4.20
N LYS A 131 12.93 0.24 -5.51
CA LYS A 131 13.01 1.50 -6.28
C LYS A 131 11.94 2.49 -5.84
N VAL A 132 10.77 2.00 -5.46
CA VAL A 132 9.64 2.80 -4.99
C VAL A 132 9.22 2.32 -3.59
N ILE A 133 9.01 3.27 -2.70
CA ILE A 133 8.47 3.02 -1.35
C ILE A 133 7.14 3.74 -1.23
N THR A 134 6.10 3.02 -0.80
CA THR A 134 4.79 3.60 -0.49
C THR A 134 4.51 3.51 1.00
N ALA A 135 3.85 4.53 1.55
CA ALA A 135 3.31 4.49 2.91
C ALA A 135 2.04 5.34 2.97
N ARG A 136 0.88 4.69 3.13
CA ARG A 136 -0.42 5.33 3.18
C ARG A 136 -0.98 5.29 4.60
N ALA A 137 -1.50 6.42 5.10
CA ALA A 137 -2.11 6.53 6.44
C ALA A 137 -1.25 5.96 7.59
N PHE A 138 0.08 6.02 7.45
CA PHE A 138 1.03 5.39 8.36
C PHE A 138 1.54 6.35 9.44
N LYS A 139 2.22 7.44 9.04
CA LYS A 139 2.77 8.46 9.95
C LYS A 139 2.63 9.85 9.32
N PRO A 140 2.66 10.95 10.10
CA PRO A 140 2.80 12.31 9.57
C PRO A 140 4.09 12.46 8.75
N LEU A 141 4.09 13.40 7.78
CA LEU A 141 5.19 13.56 6.83
C LEU A 141 6.54 13.88 7.51
N ASP A 142 6.52 14.68 8.57
CA ASP A 142 7.71 15.01 9.37
C ASP A 142 8.34 13.81 10.10
N LYS A 143 7.62 12.69 10.19
CA LYS A 143 8.09 11.41 10.73
C LYS A 143 8.45 10.42 9.62
N LEU A 144 7.84 10.54 8.44
CA LEU A 144 8.16 9.69 7.28
C LEU A 144 9.52 10.04 6.67
N ILE A 145 9.83 11.34 6.53
CA ILE A 145 11.10 11.76 5.93
C ILE A 145 12.32 11.17 6.66
N PRO A 146 12.47 11.32 8.00
CA PRO A 146 13.60 10.70 8.70
C PRO A 146 13.59 9.17 8.64
N LEU A 147 12.42 8.55 8.64
CA LEU A 147 12.30 7.10 8.56
C LEU A 147 12.88 6.53 7.26
N PHE A 148 12.64 7.21 6.14
CA PHE A 148 13.10 6.79 4.81
C PHE A 148 14.33 7.56 4.30
N TYR A 149 15.00 8.32 5.17
CA TYR A 149 16.11 9.18 4.75
C TYR A 149 17.24 8.42 4.06
N ASN A 150 17.62 7.26 4.57
CA ASN A 150 18.67 6.44 3.96
C ASN A 150 18.23 5.87 2.60
N ASP A 151 16.99 5.47 2.48
CA ASP A 151 16.43 4.95 1.22
C ASP A 151 16.40 6.05 0.15
N LEU A 152 15.99 7.26 0.52
CA LEU A 152 16.01 8.44 -0.34
C LEU A 152 17.45 8.76 -0.81
N LYS A 153 18.44 8.69 0.07
CA LYS A 153 19.87 8.88 -0.29
C LYS A 153 20.38 7.82 -1.25
N LEU A 154 19.84 6.61 -1.20
CA LEU A 154 20.16 5.52 -2.13
C LEU A 154 19.35 5.59 -3.44
N GLY A 155 18.56 6.65 -3.63
CA GLY A 155 17.81 6.91 -4.86
C GLY A 155 16.43 6.24 -4.92
N ALA A 156 15.88 5.79 -3.80
CA ALA A 156 14.50 5.36 -3.74
C ALA A 156 13.54 6.55 -3.91
N ILE A 157 12.42 6.30 -4.56
CA ILE A 157 11.32 7.26 -4.69
C ILE A 157 10.27 6.91 -3.64
N CYS A 158 9.97 7.86 -2.75
CA CYS A 158 8.97 7.68 -1.71
C CYS A 158 7.66 8.37 -2.11
N ILE A 159 6.56 7.62 -2.11
CA ILE A 159 5.22 8.11 -2.44
C ILE A 159 4.33 7.96 -1.22
N PHE A 160 3.90 9.09 -0.66
CA PHE A 160 3.12 9.15 0.57
C PHE A 160 1.74 9.75 0.31
N PRO A 161 0.73 8.95 -0.03
CA PRO A 161 -0.63 9.43 -0.15
C PRO A 161 -1.12 10.05 1.17
N LYS A 162 -1.64 11.27 1.09
CA LYS A 162 -2.12 12.03 2.25
C LYS A 162 -3.56 12.46 2.05
N GLY A 163 -4.31 12.55 3.15
CA GLY A 163 -5.66 13.09 3.16
C GLY A 163 -5.68 14.63 3.22
N GLU A 164 -6.80 15.20 3.65
CA GLU A 164 -7.06 16.64 3.68
C GLU A 164 -6.02 17.47 4.46
N SER A 165 -5.35 16.87 5.44
CA SER A 165 -4.33 17.56 6.26
C SER A 165 -2.96 17.72 5.57
N TRP A 166 -2.80 17.30 4.33
CA TRP A 166 -1.50 17.23 3.65
C TRP A 166 -0.73 18.56 3.63
N GLN A 167 -1.40 19.68 3.45
CA GLN A 167 -0.76 20.99 3.44
C GLN A 167 -0.15 21.36 4.79
N ARG A 168 -0.84 21.01 5.90
CA ARG A 168 -0.35 21.23 7.26
C ARG A 168 0.86 20.32 7.53
N GLU A 169 0.76 19.07 7.13
CA GLU A 169 1.88 18.11 7.28
C GLU A 169 3.11 18.56 6.48
N LEU A 170 2.90 19.06 5.24
CA LEU A 170 3.98 19.56 4.40
C LEU A 170 4.68 20.77 5.05
N LYS A 171 3.90 21.76 5.53
CA LYS A 171 4.47 22.92 6.25
C LYS A 171 5.28 22.50 7.47
N SER A 172 4.76 21.56 8.26
CA SER A 172 5.47 21.04 9.45
C SER A 172 6.78 20.34 9.07
N ALA A 173 6.78 19.60 7.96
CA ALA A 173 7.98 18.94 7.47
C ALA A 173 9.03 19.94 6.96
N GLN A 174 8.63 20.95 6.18
CA GLN A 174 9.51 22.00 5.64
C GLN A 174 10.23 22.83 6.71
N LEU A 175 9.67 22.91 7.92
CA LEU A 175 10.34 23.59 9.05
C LEU A 175 11.49 22.77 9.66
N LYS A 176 11.58 21.49 9.34
CA LYS A 176 12.55 20.55 9.94
C LYS A 176 13.56 20.02 8.93
N TRP A 177 13.23 20.08 7.65
CA TRP A 177 13.93 19.49 6.51
C TRP A 177 14.03 20.47 5.34
#